data_5a5a2e6fb33eed8b5147ca0d7e4b6f7a
#
_entry.id   5a5a2e6fb33eed8b5147ca0d7e4b6f7a
#
_cell.length_a   1.000
_cell.length_b   1.000
_cell.length_c   1.000
_cell.angle_alpha   90.00
_cell.angle_beta   90.00
_cell.angle_gamma   90.00
#
_symmetry.space_group_name_H-M   'P 1'
#
loop_
_entity.id
_entity.type
_entity.pdbx_description
1 polymer ?
#
loop_
_entity_poly.entity_id
_entity_poly.type
_entity_poly.pdbx_seq_one_letter_code
_entity_poly.pdbx_strand_id
1 'polypeptide(L)'
;MNSKEDLNFWFALVMIFLAIFLLVAVYLNWLSVSFFVGPLRFGHWLGVLGTLFIAFFTPAYYVLKRRYPRRLKAMLNVHIFGTLFSFILISVHFAQQMGRPPQFFPDLGTGVISYIATLILVSTGFLHRFKLLEGRRIYPPHRNRYLHLSITLTFYLVIVFHALRNFGLV
;
A
#
# COMPACT_ATOMS: atom_id res chain seq x y z
N MET A 1 23.59 2.72 13.40
CA MET A 1 22.42 1.83 13.16
C MET A 1 22.84 0.43 13.55
N ASN A 2 21.97 -0.40 14.09
CA ASN A 2 22.33 -1.78 14.48
C ASN A 2 22.18 -2.68 13.24
N SER A 3 23.03 -3.70 13.03
CA SER A 3 23.05 -4.54 11.82
C SER A 3 21.69 -5.10 11.38
N LYS A 4 20.79 -5.39 12.35
CA LYS A 4 19.40 -5.81 12.07
C LYS A 4 18.50 -4.69 11.57
N GLU A 5 18.74 -3.44 11.94
CA GLU A 5 17.98 -2.28 11.46
C GLU A 5 18.41 -1.93 10.04
N ASP A 6 19.70 -2.09 9.73
CA ASP A 6 20.23 -1.94 8.39
C ASP A 6 19.63 -2.97 7.42
N LEU A 7 19.55 -4.24 7.84
CA LEU A 7 18.91 -5.29 7.03
C LEU A 7 17.44 -5.00 6.74
N ASN A 8 16.68 -4.56 7.74
CA ASN A 8 15.26 -4.20 7.56
C ASN A 8 15.09 -2.99 6.62
N PHE A 9 15.99 -2.01 6.70
CA PHE A 9 15.98 -0.87 5.79
C PHE A 9 16.20 -1.29 4.34
N TRP A 10 17.25 -2.07 4.08
CA TRP A 10 17.55 -2.55 2.74
C TRP A 10 16.45 -3.45 2.19
N PHE A 11 15.88 -4.32 3.02
CA PHE A 11 14.77 -5.17 2.61
C PHE A 11 13.53 -4.35 2.24
N ALA A 12 13.17 -3.34 3.03
CA ALA A 12 12.06 -2.44 2.71
C ALA A 12 12.32 -1.66 1.41
N LEU A 13 13.55 -1.20 1.19
CA LEU A 13 13.95 -0.51 -0.03
C LEU A 13 13.84 -1.42 -1.26
N VAL A 14 14.30 -2.66 -1.16
CA VAL A 14 14.14 -3.67 -2.23
C VAL A 14 12.68 -3.92 -2.56
N MET A 15 11.79 -4.01 -1.57
CA MET A 15 10.35 -4.17 -1.79
C MET A 15 9.75 -2.97 -2.52
N ILE A 16 10.16 -1.74 -2.20
CA ILE A 16 9.72 -0.52 -2.89
C ILE A 16 10.19 -0.54 -4.35
N PHE A 17 11.45 -0.85 -4.59
CA PHE A 17 11.98 -0.97 -5.96
C PHE A 17 11.29 -2.07 -6.75
N LEU A 18 11.00 -3.21 -6.12
CA LEU A 18 10.25 -4.29 -6.75
C LEU A 18 8.83 -3.84 -7.12
N ALA A 19 8.15 -3.07 -6.26
CA ALA A 19 6.84 -2.52 -6.58
C ALA A 19 6.88 -1.60 -7.81
N ILE A 20 7.87 -0.71 -7.87
CA ILE A 20 8.07 0.21 -9.01
C ILE A 20 8.40 -0.59 -10.28
N PHE A 21 9.31 -1.55 -10.19
CA PHE A 21 9.69 -2.41 -11.32
C PHE A 21 8.48 -3.17 -11.88
N LEU A 22 7.71 -3.84 -11.02
CA LEU A 22 6.52 -4.59 -11.43
C LEU A 22 5.43 -3.68 -12.00
N LEU A 23 5.24 -2.49 -11.43
CA LEU A 23 4.33 -1.48 -11.96
C LEU A 23 4.70 -1.12 -13.40
N VAL A 24 5.97 -0.80 -13.65
CA VAL A 24 6.45 -0.45 -14.99
C VAL A 24 6.37 -1.63 -15.95
N ALA A 25 6.78 -2.84 -15.51
CA ALA A 25 6.78 -4.04 -16.33
C ALA A 25 5.36 -4.45 -16.76
N VAL A 26 4.37 -4.33 -15.86
CA VAL A 26 2.97 -4.61 -16.18
C VAL A 26 2.36 -3.50 -17.06
N TYR A 27 2.65 -2.22 -16.75
CA TYR A 27 2.16 -1.09 -17.55
C TYR A 27 2.66 -1.14 -19.00
N LEU A 28 3.94 -1.48 -19.20
CA LEU A 28 4.55 -1.63 -20.53
C LEU A 28 4.24 -2.99 -21.19
N ASN A 29 3.39 -3.81 -20.58
CA ASN A 29 3.05 -5.16 -21.06
C ASN A 29 4.24 -6.13 -21.19
N TRP A 30 5.33 -5.92 -20.45
CA TRP A 30 6.41 -6.91 -20.33
C TRP A 30 5.97 -8.12 -19.51
N LEU A 31 5.07 -7.89 -18.54
CA LEU A 31 4.44 -8.94 -17.73
C LEU A 31 2.92 -8.84 -17.90
N SER A 32 2.30 -9.93 -18.38
CA SER A 32 0.86 -9.98 -18.50
C SER A 32 0.22 -10.60 -17.25
N VAL A 33 -0.67 -9.84 -16.63
CA VAL A 33 -1.50 -10.27 -15.47
C VAL A 33 -2.99 -10.19 -15.80
N SER A 34 -3.33 -10.11 -17.10
CA SER A 34 -4.69 -9.87 -17.59
C SER A 34 -5.50 -11.16 -17.82
N PHE A 35 -4.90 -12.34 -17.57
CA PHE A 35 -5.62 -13.61 -17.67
C PHE A 35 -6.66 -13.77 -16.56
N PHE A 36 -7.70 -14.53 -16.86
CA PHE A 36 -8.80 -14.78 -15.93
C PHE A 36 -8.45 -15.88 -14.93
N VAL A 37 -8.84 -15.67 -13.67
CA VAL A 37 -8.85 -16.66 -12.59
C VAL A 37 -10.24 -16.63 -11.97
N GLY A 38 -11.08 -17.59 -12.33
CA GLY A 38 -12.49 -17.56 -11.98
C GLY A 38 -13.19 -16.34 -12.60
N PRO A 39 -14.02 -15.60 -11.84
CA PRO A 39 -14.82 -14.49 -12.37
C PRO A 39 -14.01 -13.21 -12.61
N LEU A 40 -12.79 -13.09 -12.08
CA LEU A 40 -11.97 -11.88 -12.14
C LEU A 40 -10.66 -12.13 -12.87
N ARG A 41 -10.07 -11.07 -13.40
CA ARG A 41 -8.68 -11.11 -13.91
C ARG A 41 -7.72 -11.23 -12.73
N PHE A 42 -6.59 -11.90 -12.95
CA PHE A 42 -5.58 -12.14 -11.90
C PHE A 42 -5.12 -10.84 -11.19
N GLY A 43 -4.90 -9.76 -11.95
CA GLY A 43 -4.55 -8.47 -11.34
C GLY A 43 -5.63 -7.90 -10.40
N HIS A 44 -6.92 -8.20 -10.59
CA HIS A 44 -7.96 -7.81 -9.63
C HIS A 44 -7.82 -8.57 -8.32
N TRP A 45 -7.51 -9.87 -8.38
CA TRP A 45 -7.26 -10.65 -7.17
C TRP A 45 -6.08 -10.11 -6.37
N LEU A 46 -5.01 -9.66 -7.05
CA LEU A 46 -3.88 -9.01 -6.38
C LEU A 46 -4.32 -7.72 -5.67
N GLY A 47 -5.10 -6.87 -6.35
CA GLY A 47 -5.67 -5.68 -5.74
C GLY A 47 -6.55 -5.97 -4.52
N VAL A 48 -7.44 -6.96 -4.63
CA VAL A 48 -8.31 -7.41 -3.53
C VAL A 48 -7.48 -7.92 -2.35
N LEU A 49 -6.53 -8.82 -2.57
CA LEU A 49 -5.69 -9.38 -1.51
C LEU A 49 -4.87 -8.31 -0.80
N GLY A 50 -4.22 -7.41 -1.56
CA GLY A 50 -3.45 -6.31 -0.98
C GLY A 50 -4.32 -5.37 -0.16
N THR A 51 -5.50 -5.01 -0.67
CA THR A 51 -6.44 -4.13 0.02
C THR A 51 -7.02 -4.78 1.27
N LEU A 52 -7.42 -6.05 1.21
CA LEU A 52 -7.94 -6.79 2.36
C LEU A 52 -6.90 -6.88 3.49
N PHE A 53 -5.63 -7.13 3.16
CA PHE A 53 -4.59 -7.13 4.18
C PHE A 53 -4.52 -5.78 4.90
N ILE A 54 -4.46 -4.65 4.17
CA ILE A 54 -4.44 -3.31 4.78
C ILE A 54 -5.71 -3.08 5.58
N ALA A 55 -6.87 -3.40 5.02
CA ALA A 55 -8.17 -3.14 5.62
C ALA A 55 -8.36 -3.86 6.97
N PHE A 56 -7.92 -5.10 7.08
CA PHE A 56 -8.06 -5.88 8.32
C PHE A 56 -6.87 -5.72 9.26
N PHE A 57 -5.66 -5.75 8.73
CA PHE A 57 -4.48 -5.77 9.60
C PHE A 57 -4.18 -4.41 10.25
N THR A 58 -4.44 -3.30 9.55
CA THR A 58 -4.17 -1.97 10.13
C THR A 58 -5.00 -1.67 11.37
N PRO A 59 -6.35 -1.87 11.39
CA PRO A 59 -7.12 -1.73 12.62
C PRO A 59 -6.72 -2.75 13.69
N ALA A 60 -6.47 -4.01 13.30
CA ALA A 60 -6.01 -5.05 14.21
C ALA A 60 -4.68 -4.65 14.89
N TYR A 61 -3.71 -4.14 14.12
CA TYR A 61 -2.46 -3.61 14.67
C TYR A 61 -2.70 -2.50 15.70
N TYR A 62 -3.63 -1.57 15.43
CA TYR A 62 -3.95 -0.48 16.35
C TYR A 62 -4.49 -0.98 17.70
N VAL A 63 -5.32 -2.02 17.70
CA VAL A 63 -5.87 -2.66 18.90
C VAL A 63 -4.81 -3.52 19.58
N LEU A 64 -4.15 -4.40 18.83
CA LEU A 64 -3.20 -5.38 19.37
C LEU A 64 -1.96 -4.75 20.01
N LYS A 65 -1.44 -3.64 19.46
CA LYS A 65 -0.29 -2.94 20.05
C LYS A 65 -0.56 -2.42 21.47
N ARG A 66 -1.83 -2.12 21.78
CA ARG A 66 -2.25 -1.67 23.12
C ARG A 66 -2.42 -2.87 24.07
N ARG A 67 -2.96 -3.98 23.53
CA ARG A 67 -3.26 -5.17 24.33
C ARG A 67 -2.02 -6.01 24.61
N TYR A 68 -1.05 -6.04 23.69
CA TYR A 68 0.15 -6.89 23.78
C TYR A 68 1.44 -6.07 23.58
N PRO A 69 1.81 -5.17 24.51
CA PRO A 69 2.97 -4.29 24.36
C PRO A 69 4.30 -5.04 24.19
N ARG A 70 4.41 -6.25 24.81
CA ARG A 70 5.60 -7.11 24.68
C ARG A 70 5.84 -7.62 23.24
N ARG A 71 4.80 -7.66 22.39
CA ARG A 71 4.89 -8.10 20.98
C ARG A 71 4.94 -6.94 19.98
N LEU A 72 5.06 -5.72 20.47
CA LEU A 72 4.99 -4.51 19.64
C LEU A 72 5.96 -4.55 18.46
N LYS A 73 7.21 -4.99 18.66
CA LYS A 73 8.23 -5.05 17.59
C LYS A 73 7.84 -6.02 16.47
N ALA A 74 7.32 -7.20 16.82
CA ALA A 74 6.86 -8.17 15.83
C ALA A 74 5.66 -7.63 15.05
N MET A 75 4.66 -7.06 15.72
CA MET A 75 3.48 -6.48 15.10
C MET A 75 3.83 -5.30 14.18
N LEU A 76 4.79 -4.47 14.59
CA LEU A 76 5.29 -3.36 13.78
C LEU A 76 5.97 -3.88 12.51
N ASN A 77 6.76 -4.93 12.59
CA ASN A 77 7.38 -5.54 11.41
C ASN A 77 6.32 -6.12 10.46
N VAL A 78 5.29 -6.82 10.98
CA VAL A 78 4.17 -7.31 10.16
C VAL A 78 3.43 -6.15 9.51
N HIS A 79 3.18 -5.05 10.26
CA HIS A 79 2.55 -3.86 9.68
C HIS A 79 3.37 -3.28 8.52
N ILE A 80 4.67 -3.10 8.71
CA ILE A 80 5.54 -2.49 7.69
C ILE A 80 5.68 -3.39 6.47
N PHE A 81 6.15 -4.62 6.66
CA PHE A 81 6.44 -5.52 5.54
C PHE A 81 5.17 -6.06 4.87
N GLY A 82 4.11 -6.29 5.66
CA GLY A 82 2.81 -6.65 5.11
C GLY A 82 2.20 -5.52 4.29
N THR A 83 2.33 -4.26 4.73
CA THR A 83 1.87 -3.09 3.95
C THR A 83 2.71 -2.91 2.69
N LEU A 84 4.04 -3.11 2.75
CA LEU A 84 4.90 -3.07 1.56
C LEU A 84 4.56 -4.19 0.57
N PHE A 85 4.28 -5.40 1.06
CA PHE A 85 3.81 -6.50 0.21
C PHE A 85 2.46 -6.17 -0.43
N SER A 86 1.51 -5.64 0.33
CA SER A 86 0.24 -5.16 -0.19
C SER A 86 0.42 -4.06 -1.23
N PHE A 87 1.37 -3.16 -1.01
CA PHE A 87 1.71 -2.11 -1.98
C PHE A 87 2.21 -2.70 -3.30
N ILE A 88 3.03 -3.77 -3.29
CA ILE A 88 3.43 -4.49 -4.51
C ILE A 88 2.19 -5.01 -5.25
N LEU A 89 1.29 -5.71 -4.55
CA LEU A 89 0.08 -6.28 -5.15
C LEU A 89 -0.84 -5.21 -5.74
N ILE A 90 -1.06 -4.12 -5.01
CA ILE A 90 -1.88 -2.99 -5.45
C ILE A 90 -1.24 -2.27 -6.64
N SER A 91 0.11 -2.15 -6.68
CA SER A 91 0.83 -1.53 -7.79
C SER A 91 0.66 -2.33 -9.09
N VAL A 92 0.72 -3.66 -9.02
CA VAL A 92 0.44 -4.55 -10.16
C VAL A 92 -1.00 -4.39 -10.64
N HIS A 93 -1.97 -4.38 -9.73
CA HIS A 93 -3.37 -4.13 -10.06
C HIS A 93 -3.57 -2.77 -10.74
N PHE A 94 -3.00 -1.72 -10.16
CA PHE A 94 -3.10 -0.36 -10.69
C PHE A 94 -2.48 -0.26 -12.09
N ALA A 95 -1.28 -0.81 -12.29
CA ALA A 95 -0.62 -0.82 -13.59
C ALA A 95 -1.45 -1.55 -14.67
N GLN A 96 -2.07 -2.69 -14.32
CA GLN A 96 -2.96 -3.40 -15.21
C GLN A 96 -4.17 -2.55 -15.64
N GLN A 97 -4.75 -1.76 -14.71
CA GLN A 97 -5.89 -0.90 -15.06
C GLN A 97 -5.46 0.27 -15.96
N MET A 98 -4.32 0.88 -15.66
CA MET A 98 -3.76 1.99 -16.44
C MET A 98 -3.22 1.57 -17.83
N GLY A 99 -2.79 0.32 -17.98
CA GLY A 99 -2.31 -0.23 -19.27
C GLY A 99 -3.42 -0.66 -20.23
N ARG A 100 -4.71 -0.47 -19.89
CA ARG A 100 -5.82 -0.78 -20.80
C ARG A 100 -5.93 0.29 -21.91
N PRO A 101 -6.43 -0.10 -23.09
CA PRO A 101 -6.80 0.88 -24.12
C PRO A 101 -7.82 1.89 -23.57
N PRO A 102 -7.75 3.18 -23.97
CA PRO A 102 -8.60 4.26 -23.42
C PRO A 102 -10.10 3.98 -23.46
N GLN A 103 -10.59 3.31 -24.51
CA GLN A 103 -12.00 2.93 -24.64
C GLN A 103 -12.50 1.93 -23.59
N PHE A 104 -11.57 1.27 -22.89
CA PHE A 104 -11.85 0.32 -21.82
C PHE A 104 -11.41 0.82 -20.44
N PHE A 105 -11.04 2.12 -20.37
CA PHE A 105 -10.70 2.68 -19.06
C PHE A 105 -11.94 2.60 -18.17
N PRO A 106 -11.82 1.91 -17.05
CA PRO A 106 -12.79 2.07 -15.98
C PRO A 106 -12.76 3.52 -15.53
N ASP A 107 -13.79 3.95 -14.85
CA ASP A 107 -13.75 5.23 -14.16
C ASP A 107 -12.61 5.23 -13.13
N LEU A 108 -11.48 5.81 -13.53
CA LEU A 108 -10.21 5.70 -12.83
C LEU A 108 -10.13 6.58 -11.57
N GLY A 109 -11.07 7.54 -11.38
CA GLY A 109 -10.95 8.58 -10.37
C GLY A 109 -10.67 8.03 -8.97
N THR A 110 -11.51 7.13 -8.47
CA THR A 110 -11.34 6.55 -7.13
C THR A 110 -10.13 5.62 -7.04
N GLY A 111 -9.79 4.90 -8.11
CA GLY A 111 -8.63 4.02 -8.18
C GLY A 111 -7.32 4.80 -8.10
N VAL A 112 -7.21 5.91 -8.86
CA VAL A 112 -6.04 6.81 -8.85
C VAL A 112 -5.86 7.45 -7.47
N ILE A 113 -6.94 7.96 -6.88
CA ILE A 113 -6.89 8.58 -5.53
C ILE A 113 -6.47 7.55 -4.49
N SER A 114 -6.99 6.32 -4.54
CA SER A 114 -6.59 5.22 -3.64
C SER A 114 -5.11 4.88 -3.78
N TYR A 115 -4.60 4.87 -5.02
CA TYR A 115 -3.18 4.58 -5.27
C TYR A 115 -2.27 5.69 -4.76
N ILE A 116 -2.62 6.96 -5.00
CA ILE A 116 -1.89 8.11 -4.46
C ILE A 116 -1.87 8.09 -2.93
N ALA A 117 -3.02 7.81 -2.30
CA ALA A 117 -3.09 7.66 -0.85
C ALA A 117 -2.15 6.54 -0.35
N THR A 118 -2.10 5.41 -1.04
CA THR A 118 -1.19 4.29 -0.72
C THR A 118 0.28 4.71 -0.85
N LEU A 119 0.65 5.45 -1.90
CA LEU A 119 2.01 6.01 -2.07
C LEU A 119 2.40 6.91 -0.90
N ILE A 120 1.51 7.82 -0.48
CA ILE A 120 1.77 8.70 0.66
C ILE A 120 1.90 7.90 1.96
N LEU A 121 1.06 6.88 2.16
CA LEU A 121 1.13 6.00 3.34
C LEU A 121 2.45 5.22 3.40
N VAL A 122 2.88 4.63 2.30
CA VAL A 122 4.17 3.93 2.22
C VAL A 122 5.32 4.89 2.48
N SER A 123 5.33 6.06 1.84
CA SER A 123 6.38 7.07 2.01
C SER A 123 6.46 7.58 3.45
N THR A 124 5.34 7.99 4.04
CA THR A 124 5.31 8.49 5.43
C THR A 124 5.65 7.41 6.44
N GLY A 125 5.20 6.16 6.21
CA GLY A 125 5.54 5.01 7.03
C GLY A 125 7.04 4.69 6.98
N PHE A 126 7.65 4.68 5.78
CA PHE A 126 9.06 4.46 5.57
C PHE A 126 9.92 5.53 6.24
N LEU A 127 9.61 6.82 6.01
CA LEU A 127 10.31 7.95 6.62
C LEU A 127 10.28 7.89 8.15
N HIS A 128 9.12 7.53 8.73
CA HIS A 128 8.96 7.42 10.18
C HIS A 128 9.69 6.22 10.76
N ARG A 129 9.60 5.06 10.09
CA ARG A 129 10.24 3.83 10.58
C ARG A 129 11.75 3.92 10.63
N PHE A 130 12.35 4.48 9.61
CA PHE A 130 13.81 4.54 9.45
C PHE A 130 14.38 5.88 9.88
N LYS A 131 13.57 6.74 10.51
CA LYS A 131 13.99 8.01 11.13
C LYS A 131 14.76 8.95 10.19
N LEU A 132 14.48 8.88 8.88
CA LEU A 132 15.22 9.61 7.86
C LEU A 132 15.11 11.13 7.97
N LEU A 133 14.09 11.62 8.66
CA LEU A 133 13.84 13.04 8.89
C LEU A 133 13.98 13.42 10.37
N GLU A 134 14.50 12.53 11.21
CA GLU A 134 14.71 12.81 12.64
C GLU A 134 15.78 13.92 12.78
N GLY A 135 15.43 14.92 13.60
CA GLY A 135 16.29 16.12 13.80
C GLY A 135 16.08 17.27 12.81
N ARG A 136 15.31 17.10 11.74
CA ARG A 136 14.97 18.22 10.84
C ARG A 136 13.82 19.03 11.42
N ARG A 137 14.03 20.36 11.66
CA ARG A 137 13.03 21.30 12.17
C ARG A 137 11.78 21.40 11.28
N ILE A 138 11.94 21.19 9.97
CA ILE A 138 10.89 21.37 8.95
C ILE A 138 9.81 20.28 9.04
N TYR A 139 10.18 19.05 9.46
CA TYR A 139 9.24 17.93 9.48
C TYR A 139 9.36 17.11 10.78
N PRO A 140 8.77 17.60 11.88
CA PRO A 140 8.84 16.91 13.17
C PRO A 140 8.04 15.60 13.15
N PRO A 141 8.45 14.57 13.93
CA PRO A 141 7.85 13.23 13.92
C PRO A 141 6.34 13.20 14.17
N HIS A 142 5.83 14.13 15.00
CA HIS A 142 4.40 14.22 15.28
C HIS A 142 3.58 14.63 14.04
N ARG A 143 4.08 15.54 13.20
CA ARG A 143 3.40 15.92 11.94
C ARG A 143 3.31 14.76 10.98
N ASN A 144 4.39 13.97 10.85
CA ASN A 144 4.38 12.76 10.04
C ASN A 144 3.33 11.75 10.53
N ARG A 145 3.21 11.58 11.86
CA ARG A 145 2.21 10.69 12.45
C ARG A 145 0.78 11.16 12.16
N TYR A 146 0.49 12.45 12.29
CA TYR A 146 -0.82 13.01 11.97
C TYR A 146 -1.14 12.86 10.48
N LEU A 147 -0.19 13.17 9.61
CA LEU A 147 -0.37 13.02 8.17
C LEU A 147 -0.65 11.54 7.82
N HIS A 148 0.15 10.61 8.34
CA HIS A 148 -0.05 9.18 8.10
C HIS A 148 -1.43 8.71 8.57
N LEU A 149 -1.89 9.14 9.74
CA LEU A 149 -3.22 8.79 10.25
C LEU A 149 -4.34 9.40 9.40
N SER A 150 -4.25 10.68 9.04
CA SER A 150 -5.26 11.35 8.21
C SER A 150 -5.38 10.70 6.84
N ILE A 151 -4.25 10.41 6.19
CA ILE A 151 -4.26 9.70 4.89
C ILE A 151 -4.79 8.27 5.05
N THR A 152 -4.54 7.60 6.18
CA THR A 152 -5.12 6.28 6.46
C THR A 152 -6.65 6.35 6.47
N LEU A 153 -7.24 7.33 7.17
CA LEU A 153 -8.70 7.52 7.19
C LEU A 153 -9.25 7.84 5.79
N THR A 154 -8.60 8.73 5.06
CA THR A 154 -8.96 9.06 3.68
C THR A 154 -8.89 7.81 2.79
N PHE A 155 -7.83 7.00 2.90
CA PHE A 155 -7.70 5.76 2.15
C PHE A 155 -8.88 4.81 2.40
N TYR A 156 -9.30 4.62 3.67
CA TYR A 156 -10.45 3.77 3.98
C TYR A 156 -11.75 4.27 3.34
N LEU A 157 -12.00 5.56 3.38
CA LEU A 157 -13.18 6.15 2.73
C LEU A 157 -13.16 5.91 1.23
N VAL A 158 -12.03 6.24 0.58
CA VAL A 158 -11.90 6.13 -0.88
C VAL A 158 -11.97 4.68 -1.33
N ILE A 159 -11.35 3.73 -0.61
CA ILE A 159 -11.36 2.32 -1.00
C ILE A 159 -12.74 1.68 -0.85
N VAL A 160 -13.53 2.09 0.14
CA VAL A 160 -14.93 1.66 0.25
C VAL A 160 -15.73 2.15 -0.95
N PHE A 161 -15.63 3.43 -1.33
CA PHE A 161 -16.29 3.96 -2.52
C PHE A 161 -15.81 3.28 -3.80
N HIS A 162 -14.51 3.04 -3.91
CA HIS A 162 -13.94 2.32 -5.06
C HIS A 162 -14.52 0.91 -5.18
N ALA A 163 -14.64 0.18 -4.08
CA ALA A 163 -15.21 -1.15 -4.06
C ALA A 163 -16.71 -1.12 -4.41
N LEU A 164 -17.51 -0.27 -3.74
CA LEU A 164 -18.96 -0.16 -3.99
C LEU A 164 -19.25 0.17 -5.46
N ARG A 165 -18.52 1.11 -6.04
CA ARG A 165 -18.66 1.49 -7.43
C ARG A 165 -18.34 0.35 -8.39
N ASN A 166 -17.25 -0.40 -8.15
CA ASN A 166 -16.89 -1.54 -8.99
C ASN A 166 -17.88 -2.72 -8.88
N PHE A 167 -18.63 -2.80 -7.78
CA PHE A 167 -19.73 -3.76 -7.64
C PHE A 167 -21.07 -3.23 -8.15
N GLY A 168 -21.14 -2.01 -8.68
CA GLY A 168 -22.37 -1.39 -9.18
C GLY A 168 -23.39 -1.06 -8.08
N LEU A 169 -22.93 -0.79 -6.86
CA LEU A 169 -23.78 -0.47 -5.71
C LEU A 169 -23.97 1.04 -5.52
N VAL A 170 -23.16 1.86 -6.18
CA VAL A 170 -23.22 3.33 -6.23
C VAL A 170 -22.71 3.83 -7.58
#